data_a330a6d33c05fa5fb0b8fcee915845be
#
_entry.id   a330a6d33c05fa5fb0b8fcee915845be
#
_cell.length_a   1.000
_cell.length_b   1.000
_cell.length_c   1.000
_cell.angle_alpha   90.00
_cell.angle_beta   90.00
_cell.angle_gamma   90.00
#
_symmetry.space_group_name_H-M   'P 1'
#
loop_
_entity.id
_entity.type
_entity.pdbx_description
1 polymer ?
#
loop_
_entity_poly.entity_id
_entity_poly.type
_entity_poly.pdbx_seq_one_letter_code
_entity_poly.pdbx_strand_id
1 'polypeptide(L)'
;VHWYSKARCSGAPIVVSNGPRWKRQRLISAKNKMQSKNKKPPTSSEKKHIQRIKEMPCIICGASSPSDCHEIKQGQWFTSIPLCRDCHMGSHNGIHGRKHMWNVMRLDEIDALALTIERVITELEHGAF
;
A
#
# COMPACT_ATOMS: atom_id res chain seq x y z
N VAL A 1 -10.29 12.11 -49.77
CA VAL A 1 -9.10 12.18 -48.95
C VAL A 1 -9.12 13.39 -48.03
N HIS A 2 -9.49 14.54 -48.52
CA HIS A 2 -9.57 15.77 -47.71
C HIS A 2 -10.69 15.75 -46.69
N TRP A 3 -11.70 14.95 -46.87
CA TRP A 3 -12.79 14.76 -45.93
C TRP A 3 -12.33 14.12 -44.60
N TYR A 4 -11.39 13.22 -44.69
CA TYR A 4 -10.88 12.54 -43.52
C TYR A 4 -10.10 13.44 -42.56
N SER A 5 -9.34 14.34 -43.11
CA SER A 5 -8.56 15.26 -42.28
C SER A 5 -9.46 16.29 -41.59
N LYS A 6 -10.52 16.73 -42.24
CA LYS A 6 -11.50 17.63 -41.62
C LYS A 6 -12.29 16.96 -40.50
N ALA A 7 -12.70 15.72 -40.72
CA ALA A 7 -13.39 14.96 -39.70
C ALA A 7 -12.51 14.74 -38.42
N ARG A 8 -11.22 14.51 -38.62
CA ARG A 8 -10.29 14.41 -37.53
C ARG A 8 -10.08 15.71 -36.77
N CYS A 9 -10.03 16.81 -37.48
CA CYS A 9 -9.94 18.12 -36.87
C CYS A 9 -11.19 18.47 -36.08
N SER A 10 -12.35 18.12 -36.59
CA SER A 10 -13.61 18.34 -35.88
C SER A 10 -13.78 17.38 -34.68
N GLY A 11 -13.13 16.24 -34.73
CA GLY A 11 -13.06 15.35 -33.61
C GLY A 11 -12.16 15.86 -32.46
N ALA A 12 -11.22 16.72 -32.78
CA ALA A 12 -10.38 17.34 -31.76
C ALA A 12 -11.16 18.03 -30.62
N PRO A 13 -12.32 18.61 -30.86
CA PRO A 13 -13.19 19.16 -29.82
C PRO A 13 -13.64 18.17 -28.76
N ILE A 14 -13.33 16.94 -28.92
CA ILE A 14 -13.45 15.94 -27.86
C ILE A 14 -12.86 16.43 -26.53
N VAL A 15 -11.92 17.33 -26.59
CA VAL A 15 -11.46 18.11 -25.46
C VAL A 15 -12.61 18.73 -24.65
N VAL A 16 -13.70 19.06 -25.30
CA VAL A 16 -14.91 19.58 -24.64
C VAL A 16 -15.53 18.58 -23.67
N SER A 17 -15.36 17.29 -23.93
CA SER A 17 -15.87 16.24 -23.07
C SER A 17 -15.14 16.15 -21.71
N ASN A 18 -13.99 16.80 -21.60
CA ASN A 18 -13.19 16.77 -20.37
C ASN A 18 -13.77 17.60 -19.23
N GLY A 19 -14.81 18.34 -19.44
CA GLY A 19 -15.46 19.16 -18.43
C GLY A 19 -14.53 20.16 -17.74
N PRO A 20 -15.05 21.11 -17.00
CA PRO A 20 -14.24 22.07 -16.29
C PRO A 20 -13.40 21.39 -15.20
N ARG A 21 -12.15 21.84 -15.07
CA ARG A 21 -11.14 21.32 -14.12
C ARG A 21 -11.66 21.20 -12.67
N TRP A 22 -12.53 22.12 -12.25
CA TRP A 22 -13.09 22.10 -10.90
C TRP A 22 -14.06 20.94 -10.65
N LYS A 23 -14.79 20.45 -11.67
CA LYS A 23 -15.63 19.26 -11.53
C LYS A 23 -14.81 18.01 -11.31
N ARG A 24 -13.65 17.88 -11.98
CA ARG A 24 -12.73 16.76 -11.77
C ARG A 24 -12.13 16.75 -10.36
N GLN A 25 -11.73 17.91 -9.87
CA GLN A 25 -11.19 18.04 -8.51
C GLN A 25 -12.22 17.67 -7.45
N ARG A 26 -13.49 18.04 -7.62
CA ARG A 26 -14.55 17.65 -6.68
C ARG A 26 -14.78 16.15 -6.66
N LEU A 27 -14.74 15.46 -7.79
CA LEU A 27 -14.91 14.02 -7.87
C LEU A 27 -13.75 13.27 -7.20
N ILE A 28 -12.51 13.72 -7.40
CA ILE A 28 -11.33 13.14 -6.75
C ILE A 28 -11.40 13.36 -5.24
N SER A 29 -11.73 14.55 -4.81
CA SER A 29 -11.90 14.89 -3.39
C SER A 29 -13.01 14.08 -2.72
N ALA A 30 -14.13 13.89 -3.39
CA ALA A 30 -15.24 13.08 -2.91
C ALA A 30 -14.87 11.60 -2.77
N LYS A 31 -14.13 11.03 -3.74
CA LYS A 31 -13.62 9.66 -3.68
C LYS A 31 -12.65 9.48 -2.51
N ASN A 32 -11.73 10.39 -2.32
CA ASN A 32 -10.80 10.36 -1.20
C ASN A 32 -11.52 10.50 0.15
N LYS A 33 -12.55 11.31 0.23
CA LYS A 33 -13.38 11.49 1.42
C LYS A 33 -14.17 10.23 1.78
N MET A 34 -14.63 9.48 0.79
CA MET A 34 -15.34 8.21 1.02
C MET A 34 -14.41 7.11 1.51
N GLN A 35 -13.16 7.05 1.02
CA GLN A 35 -12.17 6.09 1.51
C GLN A 35 -11.72 6.38 2.95
N SER A 36 -11.69 7.64 3.36
CA SER A 36 -11.28 8.01 4.72
C SER A 36 -12.36 7.82 5.77
N LYS A 37 -13.64 7.80 5.39
CA LYS A 37 -14.77 7.67 6.33
C LYS A 37 -14.87 6.30 7.00
N ASN A 38 -14.28 5.25 6.41
CA ASN A 38 -14.35 3.88 6.90
C ASN A 38 -13.13 3.45 7.71
N LYS A 39 -12.08 4.27 7.79
CA LYS A 39 -10.92 3.98 8.63
C LYS A 39 -11.02 4.73 9.95
N LYS A 40 -11.19 3.97 11.03
CA LYS A 40 -11.00 4.51 12.37
C LYS A 40 -9.53 4.94 12.51
N PRO A 41 -9.24 6.12 13.08
CA PRO A 41 -7.87 6.50 13.36
C PRO A 41 -7.24 5.50 14.33
N PRO A 42 -5.95 5.17 14.17
CA PRO A 42 -5.27 4.24 15.07
C PRO A 42 -5.17 4.82 16.48
N THR A 43 -5.34 3.97 17.47
CA THR A 43 -5.14 4.29 18.89
C THR A 43 -3.67 4.59 19.17
N SER A 44 -3.38 5.11 20.38
CA SER A 44 -2.01 5.39 20.81
C SER A 44 -1.13 4.12 20.78
N SER A 45 -1.66 2.99 21.23
CA SER A 45 -0.95 1.70 21.21
C SER A 45 -0.70 1.21 19.80
N GLU A 46 -1.69 1.34 18.93
CA GLU A 46 -1.55 0.99 17.52
C GLU A 46 -0.53 1.86 16.79
N LYS A 47 -0.49 3.16 17.09
CA LYS A 47 0.54 4.06 16.53
C LYS A 47 1.95 3.65 16.94
N LYS A 48 2.16 3.26 18.19
CA LYS A 48 3.44 2.73 18.65
C LYS A 48 3.81 1.44 17.93
N HIS A 49 2.85 0.55 17.75
CA HIS A 49 3.06 -0.69 17.02
C HIS A 49 3.41 -0.44 15.55
N ILE A 50 2.68 0.43 14.87
CA ILE A 50 2.97 0.84 13.48
C ILE A 50 4.40 1.38 13.36
N GLN A 51 4.83 2.20 14.31
CA GLN A 51 6.18 2.74 14.31
C GLN A 51 7.23 1.64 14.45
N ARG A 52 7.04 0.67 15.36
CA ARG A 52 7.92 -0.49 15.49
C ARG A 52 8.02 -1.27 14.19
N ILE A 53 6.88 -1.56 13.56
CA ILE A 53 6.85 -2.29 12.28
C ILE A 53 7.65 -1.57 11.21
N LYS A 54 7.53 -0.24 11.11
CA LYS A 54 8.29 0.55 10.14
C LYS A 54 9.80 0.55 10.39
N GLU A 55 10.22 0.39 11.63
CA GLU A 55 11.63 0.34 12.01
C GLU A 55 12.27 -1.05 11.83
N MET A 56 11.44 -2.07 11.60
CA MET A 56 11.90 -3.44 11.33
C MET A 56 12.33 -3.63 9.88
N PRO A 57 13.29 -4.52 9.61
CA PRO A 57 13.60 -4.91 8.23
C PRO A 57 12.47 -5.73 7.63
N CYS A 58 12.44 -5.81 6.30
CA CYS A 58 11.44 -6.60 5.57
C CYS A 58 11.46 -8.06 6.04
N ILE A 59 10.29 -8.58 6.39
CA ILE A 59 10.17 -9.95 6.89
C ILE A 59 10.36 -10.99 5.79
N ILE A 60 10.21 -10.62 4.53
CA ILE A 60 10.29 -11.54 3.39
C ILE A 60 11.72 -11.61 2.85
N CYS A 61 12.33 -10.49 2.47
CA CYS A 61 13.65 -10.45 1.84
C CYS A 61 14.76 -9.94 2.74
N GLY A 62 14.45 -9.45 3.93
CA GLY A 62 15.42 -8.90 4.86
C GLY A 62 15.97 -7.52 4.49
N ALA A 63 15.37 -6.82 3.54
CA ALA A 63 15.78 -5.47 3.18
C ALA A 63 15.74 -4.55 4.41
N SER A 64 16.75 -3.68 4.54
CA SER A 64 16.90 -2.79 5.69
C SER A 64 15.71 -1.83 5.84
N SER A 65 15.45 -1.42 7.09
CA SER A 65 14.47 -0.38 7.40
C SER A 65 14.79 0.96 6.71
N PRO A 66 13.81 1.82 6.45
CA PRO A 66 12.42 1.72 6.86
C PRO A 66 11.60 0.76 6.00
N SER A 67 10.60 0.13 6.61
CA SER A 67 9.67 -0.77 5.95
C SER A 67 8.28 -0.14 5.81
N ASP A 68 7.51 -0.62 4.84
CA ASP A 68 6.08 -0.32 4.76
C ASP A 68 5.33 -1.17 5.80
N CYS A 69 4.35 -0.58 6.46
CA CYS A 69 3.47 -1.29 7.38
C CYS A 69 2.27 -1.83 6.58
N HIS A 70 2.29 -3.12 6.28
CA HIS A 70 1.20 -3.77 5.55
C HIS A 70 0.21 -4.41 6.52
N GLU A 71 -1.02 -3.95 6.50
CA GLU A 71 -2.11 -4.55 7.29
C GLU A 71 -2.67 -5.78 6.57
N ILE A 72 -2.58 -6.95 7.18
CA ILE A 72 -3.20 -8.17 6.62
C ILE A 72 -4.71 -8.01 6.56
N LYS A 73 -5.30 -7.51 7.64
CA LYS A 73 -6.71 -7.14 7.69
C LYS A 73 -6.83 -5.64 7.89
N GLN A 74 -7.43 -4.98 6.93
CA GLN A 74 -7.60 -3.54 6.96
C GLN A 74 -8.30 -3.06 8.24
N GLY A 75 -7.72 -2.10 8.92
CA GLY A 75 -8.21 -1.55 10.18
C GLY A 75 -7.78 -2.30 11.43
N GLN A 76 -7.06 -3.41 11.30
CA GLN A 76 -6.47 -4.17 12.41
C GLN A 76 -4.95 -3.99 12.43
N TRP A 77 -4.48 -2.91 13.02
CA TRP A 77 -3.08 -2.52 13.00
C TRP A 77 -2.12 -3.52 13.65
N PHE A 78 -2.61 -4.32 14.62
CA PHE A 78 -1.80 -5.36 15.24
C PHE A 78 -1.57 -6.58 14.34
N THR A 79 -2.27 -6.68 13.21
CA THR A 79 -2.01 -7.70 12.18
C THR A 79 -1.11 -7.16 11.07
N SER A 80 -0.27 -6.20 11.37
CA SER A 80 0.64 -5.59 10.40
C SER A 80 1.98 -6.29 10.34
N ILE A 81 2.56 -6.32 9.14
CA ILE A 81 3.87 -6.90 8.87
C ILE A 81 4.79 -5.88 8.18
N PRO A 82 6.11 -5.93 8.43
CA PRO A 82 7.06 -5.04 7.78
C PRO A 82 7.42 -5.59 6.40
N LEU A 83 7.18 -4.82 5.37
CA LEU A 83 7.53 -5.15 3.99
C LEU A 83 8.34 -4.02 3.36
N CYS A 84 9.38 -4.36 2.62
CA CYS A 84 10.02 -3.37 1.77
C CYS A 84 9.09 -2.99 0.61
N ARG A 85 9.34 -1.89 -0.03
CA ARG A 85 8.52 -1.40 -1.13
C ARG A 85 8.33 -2.43 -2.24
N ASP A 86 9.38 -3.19 -2.56
CA ASP A 86 9.35 -4.22 -3.59
C ASP A 86 8.49 -5.43 -3.19
N CYS A 87 8.66 -5.96 -1.98
CA CYS A 87 7.84 -7.08 -1.47
C CYS A 87 6.40 -6.67 -1.16
N HIS A 88 6.10 -5.39 -1.02
CA HIS A 88 4.76 -4.86 -0.81
C HIS A 88 4.06 -4.53 -2.12
N MET A 89 4.61 -3.59 -2.88
CA MET A 89 3.97 -2.98 -4.06
C MET A 89 4.63 -3.35 -5.37
N GLY A 90 5.75 -4.08 -5.36
CA GLY A 90 6.44 -4.48 -6.57
C GLY A 90 5.57 -5.34 -7.48
N SER A 91 5.61 -5.10 -8.77
CA SER A 91 4.80 -5.84 -9.76
C SER A 91 5.15 -7.32 -9.82
N HIS A 92 6.41 -7.67 -9.58
CA HIS A 92 6.91 -9.05 -9.62
C HIS A 92 6.96 -9.69 -8.24
N ASN A 93 7.59 -9.05 -7.28
CA ASN A 93 7.83 -9.59 -5.94
C ASN A 93 6.73 -9.25 -4.93
N GLY A 94 5.97 -8.18 -5.15
CA GLY A 94 5.03 -7.63 -4.21
C GLY A 94 3.80 -8.50 -3.95
N ILE A 95 3.28 -8.41 -2.73
CA ILE A 95 2.05 -9.11 -2.34
C ILE A 95 0.85 -8.67 -3.18
N HIS A 96 0.83 -7.41 -3.61
CA HIS A 96 -0.18 -6.88 -4.51
C HIS A 96 0.14 -7.10 -6.00
N GLY A 97 1.26 -7.77 -6.30
CA GLY A 97 1.68 -8.17 -7.63
C GLY A 97 1.66 -9.69 -7.82
N ARG A 98 2.73 -10.21 -8.42
CA ARG A 98 2.87 -11.65 -8.71
C ARG A 98 3.36 -12.49 -7.52
N LYS A 99 3.69 -11.88 -6.41
CA LYS A 99 4.14 -12.55 -5.18
C LYS A 99 5.36 -13.47 -5.35
N HIS A 100 6.23 -13.18 -6.32
CA HIS A 100 7.34 -14.06 -6.65
C HIS A 100 8.24 -14.32 -5.43
N MET A 101 8.67 -13.27 -4.76
CA MET A 101 9.54 -13.41 -3.57
C MET A 101 8.85 -14.16 -2.43
N TRP A 102 7.56 -13.96 -2.23
CA TRP A 102 6.76 -14.68 -1.26
C TRP A 102 6.73 -16.18 -1.55
N ASN A 103 6.57 -16.54 -2.81
CA ASN A 103 6.58 -17.93 -3.26
C ASN A 103 7.96 -18.58 -3.10
N VAL A 104 9.03 -17.84 -3.41
CA VAL A 104 10.41 -18.31 -3.21
C VAL A 104 10.68 -18.61 -1.74
N MET A 105 10.24 -17.74 -0.85
CA MET A 105 10.39 -17.90 0.60
C MET A 105 9.37 -18.87 1.21
N ARG A 106 8.37 -19.30 0.43
CA ARG A 106 7.28 -20.17 0.88
C ARG A 106 6.53 -19.64 2.10
N LEU A 107 6.30 -18.33 2.11
CA LEU A 107 5.59 -17.63 3.18
C LEU A 107 4.26 -17.11 2.67
N ASP A 108 3.23 -17.20 3.50
CA ASP A 108 1.99 -16.49 3.34
C ASP A 108 1.90 -15.32 4.34
N GLU A 109 0.79 -14.59 4.34
CA GLU A 109 0.60 -13.45 5.24
C GLU A 109 0.57 -13.86 6.72
N ILE A 110 0.04 -15.04 7.02
CA ILE A 110 -0.04 -15.56 8.40
C ILE A 110 1.34 -16.00 8.88
N ASP A 111 2.12 -16.67 8.03
CA ASP A 111 3.50 -17.05 8.33
C ASP A 111 4.36 -15.81 8.59
N ALA A 112 4.23 -14.80 7.73
CA ALA A 112 4.92 -13.53 7.89
C ALA A 112 4.52 -12.80 9.18
N LEU A 113 3.25 -12.86 9.55
CA LEU A 113 2.76 -12.31 10.82
C LEU A 113 3.36 -13.04 12.02
N ALA A 114 3.40 -14.37 11.99
CA ALA A 114 4.00 -15.17 13.06
C ALA A 114 5.47 -14.80 13.27
N LEU A 115 6.25 -14.71 12.20
CA LEU A 115 7.65 -14.27 12.25
C LEU A 115 7.81 -12.84 12.76
N THR A 116 6.89 -11.95 12.39
CA THR A 116 6.89 -10.56 12.86
C THR A 116 6.63 -10.49 14.36
N ILE A 117 5.65 -11.24 14.85
CA ILE A 117 5.32 -11.30 16.29
C ILE A 117 6.50 -11.85 17.07
N GLU A 118 7.12 -12.94 16.63
CA GLU A 118 8.31 -13.51 17.26
C GLU A 118 9.43 -12.47 17.37
N ARG A 119 9.71 -11.74 16.30
CA ARG A 119 10.72 -10.69 16.32
C ARG A 119 10.37 -9.55 17.27
N VAL A 120 9.13 -9.07 17.25
CA VAL A 120 8.68 -8.00 18.16
C VAL A 120 8.84 -8.42 19.63
N ILE A 121 8.44 -9.65 19.98
CA ILE A 121 8.59 -10.18 21.34
C ILE A 121 10.08 -10.22 21.72
N THR A 122 10.92 -10.78 20.88
CA THR A 122 12.37 -10.87 21.11
C THR A 122 13.00 -9.49 21.32
N GLU A 123 12.65 -8.52 20.52
CA GLU A 123 13.18 -7.15 20.64
C GLU A 123 12.69 -6.46 21.91
N LEU A 124 11.44 -6.69 22.31
CA LEU A 124 10.90 -6.17 23.58
C LEU A 124 11.59 -6.80 24.79
N GLU A 125 11.87 -8.09 24.77
CA GLU A 125 12.58 -8.80 25.84
C GLU A 125 14.03 -8.33 25.97
N HIS A 126 14.67 -7.96 24.87
CA HIS A 126 16.04 -7.43 24.86
C HIS A 126 16.13 -5.90 25.02
N GLY A 127 15.00 -5.22 25.21
CA GLY A 127 14.95 -3.78 25.42
C GLY A 127 15.33 -2.95 24.18
N ALA A 128 15.11 -3.47 22.98
CA ALA A 128 15.48 -2.81 21.73
C ALA A 128 14.51 -1.68 21.30
N PHE A 129 13.38 -1.51 21.99
CA PHE A 129 12.40 -0.45 21.77
C PHE A 129 12.26 0.48 22.98
#